data_ec21377223d06c741deeee1e5c2b2d94
#
_entry.id   ec21377223d06c741deeee1e5c2b2d94
#
_cell.length_a   1.000
_cell.length_b   1.000
_cell.length_c   1.000
_cell.angle_alpha   90.00
_cell.angle_beta   90.00
_cell.angle_gamma   90.00
#
_symmetry.space_group_name_H-M   'P 1'
#
loop_
_entity.id
_entity.type
_entity.pdbx_description
1 polymer ?
#
loop_
_entity_poly.entity_id
_entity_poly.type
_entity_poly.pdbx_seq_one_letter_code
_entity_poly.pdbx_strand_id
1 'polypeptide(L)'
;YLALPRPVSYLRREWTQAEMKKPGAKSVNFNEDFRSFGCFAPIRQEIPLVRSILLHFFDSDANFDAFSKYLTDEFLKPIFAEAKLTAGKGDAEKWYSMLSTTQLKNLRERIDLSFAHNNKQSFAPSDQVNLKLWTKNVDKLMIKEFEINAFNYYIKNRQEVSTAIELDGLTATRERVVESDLPPIRSNLRSISCRNRTK
;
A
#
# COMPACT_ATOMS: atom_id res chain seq x y z
N TYR A 1 3.00 -6.90 16.76
CA TYR A 1 2.75 -7.86 15.68
C TYR A 1 3.99 -8.73 15.41
N LEU A 2 5.16 -8.12 15.14
CA LEU A 2 6.41 -8.87 14.88
C LEU A 2 6.86 -9.72 16.06
N ALA A 3 6.59 -9.30 17.28
CA ALA A 3 6.96 -10.01 18.50
C ALA A 3 6.05 -11.19 18.85
N LEU A 4 5.12 -11.59 17.98
CA LEU A 4 4.29 -12.77 18.19
C LEU A 4 4.96 -14.01 17.58
N PRO A 5 5.35 -15.02 18.38
CA PRO A 5 6.01 -16.22 17.88
C PRO A 5 5.06 -17.04 17.00
N ARG A 6 5.51 -17.43 15.82
CA ARG A 6 4.77 -18.23 14.87
C ARG A 6 5.70 -18.96 13.88
N PRO A 7 5.30 -20.10 13.30
CA PRO A 7 6.14 -20.95 12.48
C PRO A 7 6.21 -20.41 11.03
N VAL A 8 6.90 -19.28 10.83
CA VAL A 8 7.11 -18.68 9.50
C VAL A 8 8.60 -18.49 9.20
N SER A 9 8.97 -18.61 7.93
CA SER A 9 10.37 -18.65 7.51
C SER A 9 11.12 -17.34 7.65
N TYR A 10 10.42 -16.20 7.63
CA TYR A 10 11.05 -14.88 7.73
C TYR A 10 11.32 -14.42 9.18
N LEU A 11 10.78 -15.13 10.20
CA LEU A 11 11.14 -14.90 11.60
C LEU A 11 12.44 -15.64 11.94
N ARG A 12 13.31 -15.02 12.74
CA ARG A 12 14.51 -15.67 13.24
C ARG A 12 14.15 -16.86 14.13
N ARG A 13 14.68 -18.03 13.77
CA ARG A 13 14.39 -19.27 14.47
C ARG A 13 14.84 -19.23 15.92
N GLU A 14 16.01 -18.65 16.20
CA GLU A 14 16.58 -18.51 17.54
C GLU A 14 15.64 -17.68 18.44
N TRP A 15 15.15 -16.56 17.91
CA TRP A 15 14.21 -15.74 18.64
C TRP A 15 12.88 -16.47 18.90
N THR A 16 12.30 -17.10 17.89
CA THR A 16 11.05 -17.85 18.02
C THR A 16 11.17 -18.97 19.05
N GLN A 17 12.28 -19.72 19.04
CA GLN A 17 12.52 -20.78 20.01
C GLN A 17 12.73 -20.25 21.43
N ALA A 18 13.39 -19.11 21.59
CA ALA A 18 13.56 -18.46 22.90
C ALA A 18 12.22 -18.00 23.48
N GLU A 19 11.37 -17.39 22.67
CA GLU A 19 10.03 -16.95 23.10
C GLU A 19 9.14 -18.15 23.48
N MET A 20 9.19 -19.24 22.73
CA MET A 20 8.40 -20.46 23.00
C MET A 20 8.82 -21.21 24.27
N LYS A 21 10.04 -20.96 24.78
CA LYS A 21 10.50 -21.54 26.06
C LYS A 21 9.99 -20.78 27.30
N LYS A 22 9.41 -19.60 27.13
CA LYS A 22 8.88 -18.82 28.24
C LYS A 22 7.64 -19.49 28.84
N PRO A 23 7.44 -19.42 30.18
CA PRO A 23 6.24 -19.96 30.84
C PRO A 23 4.97 -19.31 30.20
N GLY A 24 4.02 -20.15 29.83
CA GLY A 24 2.75 -19.69 29.22
C GLY A 24 2.84 -19.22 27.77
N ALA A 25 4.00 -19.36 27.12
CA ALA A 25 4.14 -19.02 25.70
C ALA A 25 3.25 -19.90 24.82
N LYS A 26 2.62 -19.24 23.83
CA LYS A 26 1.81 -19.91 22.81
C LYS A 26 2.24 -19.43 21.42
N SER A 27 2.32 -20.36 20.47
CA SER A 27 2.45 -19.99 19.07
C SER A 27 1.14 -19.40 18.57
N VAL A 28 1.22 -18.30 17.83
CA VAL A 28 0.06 -17.65 17.23
C VAL A 28 -0.19 -18.22 15.82
N ASN A 29 -1.43 -18.55 15.51
CA ASN A 29 -1.87 -18.90 14.16
C ASN A 29 -2.84 -17.84 13.64
N PHE A 30 -2.36 -16.91 12.81
CA PHE A 30 -3.20 -15.83 12.26
C PHE A 30 -4.31 -16.31 11.32
N ASN A 31 -4.27 -17.56 10.87
CA ASN A 31 -5.34 -18.13 10.06
C ASN A 31 -6.54 -18.61 10.90
N GLU A 32 -6.33 -18.85 12.17
CA GLU A 32 -7.32 -19.49 13.04
C GLU A 32 -7.64 -18.68 14.30
N ASP A 33 -6.64 -18.13 14.96
CA ASP A 33 -6.77 -17.57 16.32
C ASP A 33 -7.70 -16.35 16.43
N PHE A 34 -7.97 -15.66 15.31
CA PHE A 34 -8.85 -14.49 15.29
C PHE A 34 -10.30 -14.81 14.87
N ARG A 35 -10.61 -16.05 14.47
CA ARG A 35 -11.97 -16.45 14.09
C ARG A 35 -12.94 -16.42 15.25
N SER A 36 -12.48 -16.77 16.45
CA SER A 36 -13.30 -16.83 17.67
C SER A 36 -13.74 -15.49 18.20
N PHE A 37 -13.08 -14.40 17.81
CA PHE A 37 -13.41 -13.04 18.23
C PHE A 37 -14.47 -12.36 17.35
N GLY A 38 -14.97 -13.04 16.32
CA GLY A 38 -16.18 -12.69 15.56
C GLY A 38 -16.16 -11.40 14.73
N CYS A 39 -15.21 -10.50 14.95
CA CYS A 39 -15.20 -9.16 14.35
C CYS A 39 -14.18 -8.98 13.22
N PHE A 40 -13.21 -9.87 13.10
CA PHE A 40 -12.12 -9.70 12.13
C PHE A 40 -11.95 -10.92 11.22
N ALA A 41 -11.77 -10.67 9.93
CA ALA A 41 -11.40 -11.71 8.99
C ALA A 41 -9.99 -12.25 9.30
N PRO A 42 -9.74 -13.56 9.11
CA PRO A 42 -8.42 -14.14 9.33
C PRO A 42 -7.39 -13.53 8.35
N ILE A 43 -6.18 -13.29 8.85
CA ILE A 43 -5.05 -12.84 8.01
C ILE A 43 -4.51 -14.06 7.26
N ARG A 44 -5.02 -14.32 6.07
CA ARG A 44 -4.64 -15.51 5.29
C ARG A 44 -3.21 -15.48 4.77
N GLN A 45 -2.72 -14.30 4.38
CA GLN A 45 -1.37 -14.08 3.87
C GLN A 45 -0.76 -12.90 4.60
N GLU A 46 0.09 -13.17 5.57
CA GLU A 46 0.70 -12.13 6.40
C GLU A 46 1.92 -11.45 5.75
N ILE A 47 2.61 -12.12 4.81
CA ILE A 47 3.81 -11.57 4.18
C ILE A 47 3.56 -10.21 3.51
N PRO A 48 2.52 -10.01 2.69
CA PRO A 48 2.22 -8.71 2.10
C PRO A 48 1.95 -7.63 3.16
N LEU A 49 1.26 -7.99 4.25
CA LEU A 49 0.98 -7.08 5.35
C LEU A 49 2.26 -6.67 6.09
N VAL A 50 3.08 -7.63 6.49
CA VAL A 50 4.37 -7.36 7.15
C VAL A 50 5.26 -6.51 6.25
N ARG A 51 5.31 -6.84 4.96
CA ARG A 51 6.08 -6.08 3.97
C ARG A 51 5.59 -4.64 3.85
N SER A 52 4.30 -4.39 3.76
CA SER A 52 3.74 -3.04 3.66
C SER A 52 4.05 -2.19 4.90
N ILE A 53 3.99 -2.79 6.08
CA ILE A 53 4.35 -2.14 7.35
C ILE A 53 5.84 -1.78 7.36
N LEU A 54 6.72 -2.71 6.97
CA LEU A 54 8.17 -2.46 6.92
C LEU A 54 8.54 -1.39 5.89
N LEU A 55 7.93 -1.41 4.71
CA LEU A 55 8.15 -0.36 3.69
C LEU A 55 7.82 1.02 4.23
N HIS A 56 6.74 1.14 5.02
CA HIS A 56 6.35 2.41 5.65
C HIS A 56 7.43 2.92 6.63
N PHE A 57 7.96 2.04 7.51
CA PHE A 57 9.02 2.43 8.44
C PHE A 57 10.34 2.72 7.72
N PHE A 58 10.72 1.89 6.77
CA PHE A 58 11.99 2.01 6.06
C PHE A 58 12.09 3.22 5.14
N ASP A 59 10.98 3.87 4.83
CA ASP A 59 11.02 5.16 4.13
C ASP A 59 11.81 6.20 4.95
N SER A 60 11.62 6.25 6.26
CA SER A 60 12.28 7.21 7.16
C SER A 60 13.52 6.66 7.87
N ASP A 61 13.58 5.37 8.17
CA ASP A 61 14.65 4.78 8.98
C ASP A 61 16.01 4.77 8.25
N ALA A 62 17.08 5.02 9.00
CA ALA A 62 18.46 5.00 8.47
C ALA A 62 18.95 3.56 8.21
N ASN A 63 18.49 2.58 8.99
CA ASN A 63 18.82 1.16 8.92
C ASN A 63 17.64 0.30 9.35
N PHE A 64 17.80 -1.02 9.32
CA PHE A 64 16.78 -1.98 9.74
C PHE A 64 17.13 -2.73 11.04
N ASP A 65 18.09 -2.24 11.81
CA ASP A 65 18.64 -2.94 12.98
C ASP A 65 17.59 -3.22 14.07
N ALA A 66 16.62 -2.31 14.23
CA ALA A 66 15.51 -2.47 15.17
C ALA A 66 14.68 -3.74 14.91
N PHE A 67 14.63 -4.19 13.66
CA PHE A 67 13.86 -5.37 13.22
C PHE A 67 14.71 -6.64 13.13
N SER A 68 16.05 -6.51 13.11
CA SER A 68 16.98 -7.64 12.95
C SER A 68 16.92 -8.65 14.10
N LYS A 69 16.41 -8.25 15.26
CA LYS A 69 16.16 -9.17 16.38
C LYS A 69 15.08 -10.20 16.05
N TYR A 70 14.10 -9.85 15.23
CA TYR A 70 12.90 -10.66 14.97
C TYR A 70 12.92 -11.31 13.60
N LEU A 71 13.44 -10.60 12.60
CA LEU A 71 13.36 -10.95 11.19
C LEU A 71 14.71 -11.35 10.63
N THR A 72 14.69 -12.23 9.63
CA THR A 72 15.91 -12.66 8.94
C THR A 72 16.45 -11.56 8.03
N ASP A 73 17.74 -11.54 7.81
CA ASP A 73 18.38 -10.57 6.92
C ASP A 73 17.95 -10.76 5.46
N GLU A 74 17.71 -12.02 5.05
CA GLU A 74 17.20 -12.37 3.73
C GLU A 74 15.84 -11.75 3.45
N PHE A 75 15.03 -11.54 4.48
CA PHE A 75 13.74 -10.88 4.36
C PHE A 75 13.84 -9.36 4.46
N LEU A 76 14.69 -8.85 5.39
CA LEU A 76 14.82 -7.41 5.64
C LEU A 76 15.53 -6.65 4.53
N LYS A 77 16.69 -7.16 4.07
CA LYS A 77 17.53 -6.45 3.09
C LYS A 77 16.80 -6.06 1.80
N PRO A 78 16.07 -6.97 1.12
CA PRO A 78 15.34 -6.60 -0.09
C PRO A 78 14.24 -5.56 0.14
N ILE A 79 13.53 -5.64 1.27
CA ILE A 79 12.45 -4.70 1.58
C ILE A 79 13.03 -3.31 1.89
N PHE A 80 14.13 -3.26 2.63
CA PHE A 80 14.83 -2.01 2.93
C PHE A 80 15.37 -1.35 1.66
N ALA A 81 16.05 -2.12 0.81
CA ALA A 81 16.55 -1.64 -0.47
C ALA A 81 15.42 -1.11 -1.37
N GLU A 82 14.30 -1.82 -1.45
CA GLU A 82 13.13 -1.37 -2.19
C GLU A 82 12.60 -0.03 -1.65
N ALA A 83 12.43 0.11 -0.33
CA ALA A 83 11.97 1.35 0.28
C ALA A 83 12.90 2.53 -0.09
N LYS A 84 14.22 2.34 -0.02
CA LYS A 84 15.19 3.38 -0.36
C LYS A 84 15.21 3.72 -1.85
N LEU A 85 15.14 2.73 -2.72
CA LEU A 85 15.08 2.93 -4.17
C LEU A 85 13.80 3.65 -4.60
N THR A 86 12.66 3.24 -4.08
CA THR A 86 11.37 3.86 -4.43
C THR A 86 11.27 5.29 -3.91
N ALA A 87 11.77 5.56 -2.70
CA ALA A 87 11.86 6.90 -2.13
C ALA A 87 13.00 7.73 -2.72
N GLY A 88 13.99 7.11 -3.33
CA GLY A 88 15.17 7.73 -3.87
C GLY A 88 16.13 8.33 -2.86
N LYS A 89 16.27 7.65 -1.78
CA LYS A 89 17.11 8.08 -0.67
C LYS A 89 18.42 7.29 -0.62
N GLY A 90 19.50 7.98 -0.39
CA GLY A 90 20.82 7.40 -0.22
C GLY A 90 21.48 6.92 -1.51
N ASP A 91 22.45 6.02 -1.39
CA ASP A 91 23.24 5.50 -2.50
C ASP A 91 22.51 4.37 -3.22
N ALA A 92 22.09 4.63 -4.45
CA ALA A 92 21.33 3.68 -5.27
C ALA A 92 22.13 2.40 -5.58
N GLU A 93 23.44 2.48 -5.80
CA GLU A 93 24.29 1.31 -6.11
C GLU A 93 24.33 0.33 -4.94
N LYS A 94 24.44 0.89 -3.72
CA LYS A 94 24.36 0.10 -2.49
C LYS A 94 23.03 -0.66 -2.38
N TRP A 95 21.92 0.00 -2.71
CA TRP A 95 20.60 -0.62 -2.63
C TRP A 95 20.37 -1.64 -3.75
N TYR A 96 20.89 -1.39 -4.95
CA TYR A 96 20.86 -2.38 -6.03
C TYR A 96 21.61 -3.65 -5.67
N SER A 97 22.75 -3.56 -4.97
CA SER A 97 23.53 -4.73 -4.57
C SER A 97 22.83 -5.64 -3.54
N MET A 98 21.80 -5.13 -2.86
CA MET A 98 20.98 -5.90 -1.90
C MET A 98 19.82 -6.66 -2.56
N LEU A 99 19.56 -6.43 -3.84
CA LEU A 99 18.48 -7.06 -4.59
C LEU A 99 19.04 -8.09 -5.57
N SER A 100 18.37 -9.22 -5.69
CA SER A 100 18.64 -10.14 -6.80
C SER A 100 18.19 -9.53 -8.14
N THR A 101 18.74 -10.01 -9.25
CA THR A 101 18.35 -9.58 -10.59
C THR A 101 16.85 -9.69 -10.83
N THR A 102 16.23 -10.77 -10.36
CA THR A 102 14.77 -10.97 -10.47
C THR A 102 13.99 -9.96 -9.64
N GLN A 103 14.42 -9.70 -8.40
CA GLN A 103 13.77 -8.71 -7.54
C GLN A 103 13.85 -7.30 -8.13
N LEU A 104 15.02 -6.94 -8.68
CA LEU A 104 15.20 -5.64 -9.31
C LEU A 104 14.36 -5.50 -10.58
N LYS A 105 14.29 -6.55 -11.42
CA LYS A 105 13.43 -6.56 -12.60
C LYS A 105 11.97 -6.38 -12.21
N ASN A 106 11.47 -7.18 -11.28
CA ASN A 106 10.10 -7.08 -10.79
C ASN A 106 9.79 -5.69 -10.21
N LEU A 107 10.73 -5.10 -9.46
CA LEU A 107 10.55 -3.77 -8.90
C LEU A 107 10.46 -2.69 -9.99
N ARG A 108 11.26 -2.81 -11.07
CA ARG A 108 11.20 -1.86 -12.20
C ARG A 108 9.94 -1.99 -13.04
N GLU A 109 9.50 -3.22 -13.29
CA GLU A 109 8.34 -3.49 -14.15
C GLU A 109 7.00 -3.32 -13.44
N ARG A 110 6.97 -3.47 -12.12
CA ARG A 110 5.74 -3.35 -11.33
C ARG A 110 5.17 -1.93 -11.41
N ILE A 111 3.90 -1.86 -11.78
CA ILE A 111 3.11 -0.62 -11.74
C ILE A 111 2.38 -0.57 -10.40
N ASP A 112 2.59 0.51 -9.66
CA ASP A 112 1.86 0.76 -8.41
C ASP A 112 0.97 2.00 -8.59
N LEU A 113 -0.31 1.83 -8.24
CA LEU A 113 -1.31 2.89 -8.25
C LEU A 113 -2.23 2.69 -7.04
N SER A 114 -2.19 3.60 -6.09
CA SER A 114 -3.03 3.48 -4.89
C SER A 114 -3.33 4.83 -4.27
N PHE A 115 -4.55 4.98 -3.74
CA PHE A 115 -4.88 6.15 -2.95
C PHE A 115 -4.11 6.14 -1.62
N ALA A 116 -3.65 7.33 -1.20
CA ALA A 116 -3.03 7.47 0.10
C ALA A 116 -4.05 7.20 1.22
N HIS A 117 -3.64 6.48 2.25
CA HIS A 117 -4.51 6.08 3.37
C HIS A 117 -5.08 7.27 4.16
N ASN A 118 -4.41 8.43 4.08
CA ASN A 118 -4.83 9.65 4.75
C ASN A 118 -5.74 10.55 3.90
N ASN A 119 -6.27 10.06 2.80
CA ASN A 119 -7.30 10.78 2.07
C ASN A 119 -8.57 10.92 2.90
N LYS A 120 -9.20 12.09 2.81
CA LYS A 120 -10.52 12.32 3.40
C LYS A 120 -11.54 11.41 2.71
N GLN A 121 -12.36 10.70 3.47
CA GLN A 121 -13.33 9.74 2.93
C GLN A 121 -14.63 10.40 2.45
N SER A 122 -14.97 11.56 3.00
CA SER A 122 -16.16 12.34 2.62
C SER A 122 -15.84 13.81 2.57
N PHE A 123 -16.50 14.53 1.68
CA PHE A 123 -16.31 15.96 1.46
C PHE A 123 -17.68 16.66 1.57
N ALA A 124 -17.72 17.82 2.26
CA ALA A 124 -18.88 18.68 2.24
C ALA A 124 -19.04 19.36 0.87
N PRO A 125 -20.23 19.84 0.50
CA PRO A 125 -20.45 20.51 -0.78
C PRO A 125 -19.55 21.71 -1.06
N SER A 126 -19.09 22.39 0.02
CA SER A 126 -18.16 23.54 -0.05
C SER A 126 -16.69 23.16 -0.04
N ASP A 127 -16.35 21.89 0.25
CA ASP A 127 -14.97 21.46 0.35
C ASP A 127 -14.33 21.36 -1.04
N GLN A 128 -13.08 21.76 -1.14
CA GLN A 128 -12.25 21.42 -2.31
C GLN A 128 -11.84 19.95 -2.20
N VAL A 129 -12.22 19.16 -3.20
CA VAL A 129 -11.83 17.74 -3.26
C VAL A 129 -10.40 17.63 -3.71
N ASN A 130 -9.50 17.24 -2.80
CA ASN A 130 -8.11 16.95 -3.07
C ASN A 130 -7.81 15.51 -2.66
N LEU A 131 -7.43 14.69 -3.63
CA LEU A 131 -7.07 13.29 -3.43
C LEU A 131 -5.57 13.10 -3.64
N LYS A 132 -4.94 12.38 -2.73
CA LYS A 132 -3.53 11.99 -2.83
C LYS A 132 -3.43 10.57 -3.38
N LEU A 133 -2.58 10.39 -4.37
CA LEU A 133 -2.40 9.15 -5.09
C LEU A 133 -0.92 8.80 -5.19
N TRP A 134 -0.54 7.63 -4.69
CA TRP A 134 0.78 7.06 -4.92
C TRP A 134 0.85 6.45 -6.31
N THR A 135 1.86 6.82 -7.07
CA THR A 135 2.14 6.26 -8.41
C THR A 135 3.59 5.82 -8.51
N LYS A 136 3.84 4.70 -9.16
CA LYS A 136 5.17 4.22 -9.54
C LYS A 136 5.08 3.54 -10.90
N ASN A 137 6.04 3.82 -11.78
CA ASN A 137 6.07 3.29 -13.15
C ASN A 137 4.78 3.61 -13.94
N VAL A 138 4.28 4.84 -13.78
CA VAL A 138 3.09 5.35 -14.48
C VAL A 138 3.49 6.59 -15.27
N ASP A 139 3.73 6.43 -16.56
CA ASP A 139 4.15 7.53 -17.45
C ASP A 139 3.01 8.52 -17.67
N LYS A 140 1.80 8.01 -17.89
CA LYS A 140 0.60 8.80 -18.14
C LYS A 140 -0.55 8.34 -17.25
N LEU A 141 -1.09 9.25 -16.47
CA LEU A 141 -2.27 9.05 -15.63
C LEU A 141 -3.45 9.82 -16.24
N MET A 142 -4.42 9.11 -16.78
CA MET A 142 -5.66 9.70 -17.25
C MET A 142 -6.66 9.79 -16.10
N ILE A 143 -7.14 10.99 -15.83
CA ILE A 143 -8.15 11.27 -14.80
C ILE A 143 -9.43 11.70 -15.48
N LYS A 144 -10.50 10.95 -15.25
CA LYS A 144 -11.83 11.25 -15.77
C LYS A 144 -12.75 11.62 -14.61
N GLU A 145 -13.43 12.75 -14.75
CA GLU A 145 -14.43 13.22 -13.78
C GLU A 145 -15.81 13.07 -14.40
N PHE A 146 -16.74 12.43 -13.67
CA PHE A 146 -18.12 12.25 -14.09
C PHE A 146 -19.05 12.97 -13.13
N GLU A 147 -20.00 13.73 -13.67
CA GLU A 147 -21.05 14.37 -12.90
C GLU A 147 -22.29 13.48 -12.95
N ILE A 148 -22.73 12.99 -11.78
CA ILE A 148 -23.87 12.09 -11.68
C ILE A 148 -24.95 12.77 -10.83
N ASN A 149 -26.18 12.88 -11.37
CA ASN A 149 -27.34 13.31 -10.61
C ASN A 149 -27.78 12.14 -9.70
N ALA A 150 -27.36 12.17 -8.43
CA ALA A 150 -27.63 11.11 -7.47
C ALA A 150 -29.13 10.88 -7.23
N PHE A 151 -29.95 11.92 -7.27
CA PHE A 151 -31.40 11.81 -7.09
C PHE A 151 -32.03 11.04 -8.26
N ASN A 152 -31.74 11.42 -9.49
CA ASN A 152 -32.26 10.74 -10.69
C ASN A 152 -31.74 9.29 -10.76
N TYR A 153 -30.48 9.08 -10.40
CA TYR A 153 -29.91 7.74 -10.33
C TYR A 153 -30.67 6.86 -9.34
N TYR A 154 -30.94 7.38 -8.12
CA TYR A 154 -31.70 6.67 -7.09
C TYR A 154 -33.14 6.34 -7.54
N ILE A 155 -33.84 7.32 -8.11
CA ILE A 155 -35.22 7.09 -8.61
C ILE A 155 -35.25 5.97 -9.65
N LYS A 156 -34.28 5.97 -10.56
CA LYS A 156 -34.21 4.98 -11.66
C LYS A 156 -33.79 3.59 -11.17
N ASN A 157 -32.75 3.51 -10.33
CA ASN A 157 -32.11 2.26 -10.00
C ASN A 157 -32.50 1.73 -8.61
N ARG A 158 -33.18 2.52 -7.77
CA ARG A 158 -33.52 2.20 -6.37
C ARG A 158 -32.30 1.85 -5.51
N GLN A 159 -31.15 2.39 -5.87
CA GLN A 159 -29.86 2.18 -5.19
C GLN A 159 -29.11 3.51 -5.11
N GLU A 160 -28.32 3.66 -4.05
CA GLU A 160 -27.42 4.79 -3.91
C GLU A 160 -26.25 4.69 -4.92
N VAL A 161 -25.69 5.82 -5.30
CA VAL A 161 -24.46 5.85 -6.13
C VAL A 161 -23.32 5.26 -5.31
N SER A 162 -22.68 4.23 -5.83
CA SER A 162 -21.53 3.57 -5.22
C SER A 162 -20.31 3.64 -6.13
N THR A 163 -19.15 3.26 -5.60
CA THR A 163 -17.90 3.14 -6.38
C THR A 163 -17.94 2.02 -7.43
N ALA A 164 -18.95 1.14 -7.36
CA ALA A 164 -19.17 0.06 -8.33
C ALA A 164 -20.07 0.48 -9.51
N ILE A 165 -20.40 1.78 -9.63
CA ILE A 165 -21.18 2.27 -10.76
C ILE A 165 -20.43 2.02 -12.07
N GLU A 166 -21.12 1.43 -13.04
CA GLU A 166 -20.59 1.23 -14.38
C GLU A 166 -20.57 2.56 -15.13
N LEU A 167 -19.37 2.97 -15.53
CA LEU A 167 -19.14 4.22 -16.26
C LEU A 167 -18.88 4.00 -17.75
N ASP A 168 -18.90 2.75 -18.22
CA ASP A 168 -18.68 2.41 -19.62
C ASP A 168 -19.78 3.02 -20.49
N GLY A 169 -19.35 3.67 -21.57
CA GLY A 169 -20.25 4.36 -22.48
C GLY A 169 -20.70 5.76 -22.01
N LEU A 170 -20.32 6.21 -20.82
CA LEU A 170 -20.58 7.58 -20.38
C LEU A 170 -19.46 8.52 -20.83
N THR A 171 -19.84 9.71 -21.28
CA THR A 171 -18.87 10.77 -21.58
C THR A 171 -18.43 11.43 -20.26
N ALA A 172 -17.13 11.49 -20.03
CA ALA A 172 -16.60 12.20 -18.87
C ALA A 172 -16.93 13.71 -18.98
N THR A 173 -17.33 14.31 -17.87
CA THR A 173 -17.54 15.75 -17.76
C THR A 173 -16.23 16.51 -17.93
N ARG A 174 -15.15 15.90 -17.47
CA ARG A 174 -13.78 16.38 -17.66
C ARG A 174 -12.83 15.21 -17.81
N GLU A 175 -11.80 15.46 -18.61
CA GLU A 175 -10.69 14.53 -18.76
C GLU A 175 -9.39 15.33 -18.71
N ARG A 176 -8.39 14.80 -18.03
CA ARG A 176 -7.05 15.36 -18.01
C ARG A 176 -6.01 14.25 -17.93
N VAL A 177 -4.89 14.48 -18.58
CA VAL A 177 -3.73 13.59 -18.53
C VAL A 177 -2.64 14.25 -17.71
N VAL A 178 -2.06 13.50 -16.80
CA VAL A 178 -0.91 13.90 -15.99
C VAL A 178 0.26 13.01 -16.37
N GLU A 179 1.30 13.59 -16.92
CA GLU A 179 2.51 12.87 -17.34
C GLU A 179 3.55 12.82 -16.21
N SER A 180 4.47 11.89 -16.30
CA SER A 180 5.56 11.67 -15.36
C SER A 180 6.85 11.35 -16.07
N ASP A 181 7.89 12.11 -15.76
CA ASP A 181 9.27 11.88 -16.25
C ASP A 181 10.13 11.14 -15.20
N LEU A 182 9.51 10.59 -14.15
CA LEU A 182 10.24 9.88 -13.11
C LEU A 182 10.68 8.50 -13.59
N PRO A 183 11.88 8.04 -13.18
CA PRO A 183 12.33 6.69 -13.46
C PRO A 183 11.33 5.64 -12.96
N PRO A 184 11.15 4.50 -13.66
CA PRO A 184 10.15 3.47 -13.33
C PRO A 184 10.21 2.92 -11.91
N ILE A 185 11.39 3.01 -11.26
CA ILE A 185 11.58 2.51 -9.89
C ILE A 185 11.09 3.49 -8.83
N ARG A 186 10.88 4.77 -9.18
CA ARG A 186 10.53 5.84 -8.24
C ARG A 186 9.04 5.90 -7.97
N SER A 187 8.69 6.00 -6.67
CA SER A 187 7.34 6.33 -6.25
C SER A 187 7.15 7.84 -6.11
N ASN A 188 5.98 8.32 -6.47
CA ASN A 188 5.59 9.72 -6.34
C ASN A 188 4.20 9.85 -5.72
N LEU A 189 4.05 10.79 -4.80
CA LEU A 189 2.76 11.16 -4.23
C LEU A 189 2.19 12.35 -5.02
N ARG A 190 1.14 12.12 -5.77
CA ARG A 190 0.47 13.13 -6.58
C ARG A 190 -0.78 13.63 -5.87
N SER A 191 -1.02 14.93 -5.97
CA SER A 191 -2.27 15.55 -5.52
C SER A 191 -3.16 15.80 -6.72
N ILE A 192 -4.38 15.27 -6.67
CA ILE A 192 -5.41 15.43 -7.68
C ILE A 192 -6.50 16.31 -7.10
N SER A 193 -6.65 17.52 -7.64
CA SER A 193 -7.73 18.43 -7.25
C SER A 193 -8.89 18.29 -8.23
N CYS A 194 -10.08 17.99 -7.71
CA CYS A 194 -11.32 18.04 -8.45
C CYS A 194 -12.06 19.36 -8.11
N ARG A 195 -12.59 20.04 -9.10
CA ARG A 195 -13.34 21.27 -8.87
C ARG A 195 -14.76 20.95 -8.38
N ASN A 196 -15.13 21.52 -7.25
CA ASN A 196 -16.54 21.60 -6.90
C ASN A 196 -17.25 22.57 -7.84
N ARG A 197 -18.42 22.19 -8.30
CA ARG A 197 -19.34 23.16 -8.93
C ARG A 197 -19.93 24.01 -7.81
N THR A 198 -19.43 25.22 -7.64
CA THR A 198 -20.23 26.27 -7.00
C THR A 198 -21.43 26.53 -7.88
N LYS A 199 -22.64 26.26 -7.36
CA LYS A 199 -23.88 26.70 -7.99
C LYS A 199 -23.93 28.21 -8.03
#